data_1c229a555dd48282a99191b8e1331da7
#
_entry.id   1c229a555dd48282a99191b8e1331da7
#
_cell.length_a   1.000
_cell.length_b   1.000
_cell.length_c   1.000
_cell.angle_alpha   90.00
_cell.angle_beta   90.00
_cell.angle_gamma   90.00
#
_symmetry.space_group_name_H-M   'P 1'
#
loop_
_entity.id
_entity.type
_entity.pdbx_description
1 polymer ?
#
loop_
_entity_poly.entity_id
_entity_poly.type
_entity_poly.pdbx_seq_one_letter_code
_entity_poly.pdbx_strand_id
1 'polypeptide(L)'
;MYKKILVPTDGSEFAKKAQKHALFLANISGAEIIAVSVTENNFVNGLPLDDEIYQLNQILNERSEENLKEFDKLNESDVKITHVIREGSPAKVILEVANEENIDLIVMGSSGKSGFDRFIMGSVADKVVNSAKCAVLVVH
;
A
#
# COMPACT_ATOMS: atom_id res chain seq x y z
N MET A 1 -16.33 -4.89 -13.94
CA MET A 1 -14.98 -5.33 -14.23
C MET A 1 -14.13 -5.40 -12.97
N TYR A 2 -13.88 -4.31 -12.27
CA TYR A 2 -13.11 -4.37 -11.01
C TYR A 2 -14.05 -4.69 -9.85
N LYS A 3 -13.67 -5.70 -9.06
CA LYS A 3 -14.38 -6.12 -7.85
C LYS A 3 -13.56 -5.87 -6.59
N LYS A 4 -12.24 -6.03 -6.68
CA LYS A 4 -11.31 -5.82 -5.58
C LYS A 4 -10.09 -5.04 -6.04
N ILE A 5 -9.87 -3.89 -5.43
CA ILE A 5 -8.74 -3.01 -5.73
C ILE A 5 -7.78 -2.99 -4.54
N LEU A 6 -6.52 -3.26 -4.79
CA LEU A 6 -5.47 -3.18 -3.77
C LEU A 6 -4.76 -1.84 -3.86
N VAL A 7 -4.64 -1.16 -2.73
CA VAL A 7 -4.00 0.16 -2.66
C VAL A 7 -2.93 0.13 -1.59
N PRO A 8 -1.65 -0.02 -1.97
CA PRO A 8 -0.56 0.18 -1.03
C PRO A 8 -0.45 1.63 -0.60
N THR A 9 -0.23 1.87 0.68
CA THR A 9 -0.09 3.22 1.21
C THR A 9 1.06 3.30 2.20
N ASP A 10 1.92 4.31 2.03
CA ASP A 10 3.06 4.60 2.89
C ASP A 10 3.02 6.03 3.46
N GLY A 11 1.94 6.76 3.24
CA GLY A 11 1.79 8.14 3.65
C GLY A 11 2.46 9.15 2.73
N SER A 12 3.06 8.72 1.63
CA SER A 12 3.67 9.62 0.64
C SER A 12 2.62 10.38 -0.17
N GLU A 13 3.01 11.46 -0.80
CA GLU A 13 2.13 12.22 -1.70
C GLU A 13 1.71 11.40 -2.92
N PHE A 14 2.60 10.58 -3.44
CA PHE A 14 2.27 9.67 -4.54
C PHE A 14 1.20 8.66 -4.13
N ALA A 15 1.30 8.10 -2.91
CA ALA A 15 0.31 7.18 -2.38
C ALA A 15 -1.05 7.87 -2.21
N LYS A 16 -1.08 9.11 -1.73
CA LYS A 16 -2.32 9.89 -1.60
C LYS A 16 -3.00 10.13 -2.94
N LYS A 17 -2.23 10.42 -3.97
CA LYS A 17 -2.78 10.56 -5.33
C LYS A 17 -3.37 9.23 -5.81
N ALA A 18 -2.66 8.13 -5.59
CA ALA A 18 -3.17 6.81 -5.94
C ALA A 18 -4.47 6.47 -5.20
N GLN A 19 -4.57 6.82 -3.92
CA GLN A 19 -5.79 6.63 -3.13
C GLN A 19 -7.00 7.32 -3.76
N LYS A 20 -6.83 8.54 -4.23
CA LYS A 20 -7.91 9.29 -4.90
C LYS A 20 -8.37 8.60 -6.18
N HIS A 21 -7.44 8.13 -7.00
CA HIS A 21 -7.76 7.35 -8.20
C HIS A 21 -8.49 6.05 -7.85
N ALA A 22 -8.03 5.36 -6.82
CA ALA A 22 -8.65 4.10 -6.39
C ALA A 22 -10.07 4.32 -5.89
N LEU A 23 -10.32 5.35 -5.09
CA LEU A 23 -11.66 5.68 -4.61
C LEU A 23 -12.60 6.01 -5.77
N PHE A 24 -12.14 6.79 -6.73
CA PHE A 24 -12.93 7.08 -7.93
C PHE A 24 -13.30 5.81 -8.69
N LEU A 25 -12.31 4.94 -8.96
CA LEU A 25 -12.55 3.69 -9.68
C LEU A 25 -13.45 2.74 -8.91
N ALA A 26 -13.26 2.62 -7.58
CA ALA A 26 -14.10 1.79 -6.74
C ALA A 26 -15.54 2.29 -6.72
N ASN A 27 -15.74 3.59 -6.64
CA ASN A 27 -17.08 4.19 -6.63
C ASN A 27 -17.85 3.89 -7.92
N ILE A 28 -17.22 4.04 -9.07
CA ILE A 28 -17.90 3.83 -10.35
C ILE A 28 -18.07 2.35 -10.73
N SER A 29 -17.19 1.47 -10.23
CA SER A 29 -17.24 0.03 -10.54
C SER A 29 -17.97 -0.80 -9.48
N GLY A 30 -18.22 -0.25 -8.31
CA GLY A 30 -18.75 -1.00 -7.18
C GLY A 30 -17.72 -1.89 -6.49
N ALA A 31 -16.44 -1.68 -6.75
CA ALA A 31 -15.37 -2.48 -6.14
C ALA A 31 -15.16 -2.13 -4.66
N GLU A 32 -14.70 -3.11 -3.90
CA GLU A 32 -14.15 -2.86 -2.58
C GLU A 32 -12.63 -2.60 -2.67
N ILE A 33 -12.10 -1.90 -1.68
CA ILE A 33 -10.67 -1.60 -1.59
C ILE A 33 -10.05 -2.38 -0.44
N ILE A 34 -8.88 -2.94 -0.69
CA ILE A 34 -7.99 -3.44 0.34
C ILE A 34 -6.81 -2.49 0.39
N ALA A 35 -6.68 -1.78 1.51
CA ALA A 35 -5.59 -0.84 1.74
C ALA A 35 -4.51 -1.56 2.54
N VAL A 36 -3.30 -1.63 2.00
CA VAL A 36 -2.18 -2.31 2.65
C VAL A 36 -1.08 -1.32 3.00
N SER A 37 -0.64 -1.38 4.25
CA SER A 37 0.54 -0.68 4.71
C SER A 37 1.60 -1.72 5.10
N VAL A 38 2.78 -1.58 4.53
CA VAL A 38 3.88 -2.51 4.78
C VAL A 38 4.89 -1.86 5.71
N THR A 39 5.16 -2.52 6.84
CA THR A 39 6.22 -2.09 7.75
C THR A 39 7.50 -2.83 7.37
N GLU A 40 8.51 -2.06 6.97
CA GLU A 40 9.82 -2.62 6.74
C GLU A 40 10.50 -2.87 8.09
N ASN A 41 10.61 -4.13 8.45
CA ASN A 41 11.33 -4.51 9.64
C ASN A 41 12.79 -4.76 9.24
N ASN A 42 13.63 -3.76 9.43
CA ASN A 42 15.05 -3.84 9.12
C ASN A 42 15.86 -4.55 10.21
N PHE A 43 15.18 -5.09 11.22
CA PHE A 43 15.86 -5.75 12.33
C PHE A 43 16.14 -7.21 11.99
N VAL A 44 17.41 -7.53 12.10
CA VAL A 44 17.95 -8.82 11.73
C VAL A 44 17.33 -9.94 12.56
N ASN A 45 16.84 -10.94 11.90
CA ASN A 45 16.42 -12.19 12.52
C ASN A 45 17.57 -12.74 13.37
N GLY A 46 17.33 -12.97 14.67
CA GLY A 46 18.30 -13.55 15.57
C GLY A 46 18.90 -12.61 16.60
N LEU A 47 18.62 -11.31 16.55
CA LEU A 47 18.95 -10.40 17.64
C LEU A 47 17.87 -10.49 18.72
N PRO A 48 18.25 -10.52 20.02
CA PRO A 48 17.26 -10.47 21.08
C PRO A 48 16.49 -9.17 20.98
N LEU A 49 15.16 -9.25 21.06
CA LEU A 49 14.30 -8.09 21.11
C LEU A 49 14.58 -7.34 22.42
N ASP A 50 15.24 -6.20 22.33
CA ASP A 50 15.37 -5.30 23.45
C ASP A 50 14.20 -4.31 23.45
N ASP A 51 14.12 -3.50 24.51
CA ASP A 51 13.02 -2.53 24.67
C ASP A 51 13.03 -1.47 23.56
N GLU A 52 14.18 -1.10 23.04
CA GLU A 52 14.32 -0.10 21.97
C GLU A 52 13.74 -0.60 20.65
N ILE A 53 14.02 -1.87 20.31
CA ILE A 53 13.47 -2.52 19.10
C ILE A 53 11.97 -2.65 19.21
N TYR A 54 11.47 -3.04 20.39
CA TYR A 54 10.04 -3.16 20.63
C TYR A 54 9.34 -1.80 20.47
N GLN A 55 9.90 -0.73 21.04
CA GLN A 55 9.34 0.62 20.93
C GLN A 55 9.34 1.10 19.47
N LEU A 56 10.41 0.83 18.72
CA LEU A 56 10.48 1.21 17.31
C LEU A 56 9.43 0.49 16.47
N ASN A 57 9.23 -0.81 16.72
CA ASN A 57 8.20 -1.58 16.03
C ASN A 57 6.80 -1.04 16.33
N GLN A 58 6.54 -0.61 17.57
CA GLN A 58 5.27 0.02 17.91
C GLN A 58 5.06 1.33 17.16
N ILE A 59 6.10 2.16 17.06
CA ILE A 59 6.04 3.43 16.31
C ILE A 59 5.72 3.18 14.83
N LEU A 60 6.36 2.18 14.23
CA LEU A 60 6.11 1.83 12.83
C LEU A 60 4.68 1.33 12.61
N ASN A 61 4.15 0.53 13.53
CA ASN A 61 2.77 0.06 13.46
C ASN A 61 1.77 1.20 13.63
N GLU A 62 2.01 2.11 14.56
CA GLU A 62 1.16 3.30 14.74
C GLU A 62 1.14 4.17 13.49
N ARG A 63 2.28 4.35 12.84
CA ARG A 63 2.37 5.08 11.57
C ARG A 63 1.54 4.42 10.48
N SER A 64 1.62 3.11 10.38
CA SER A 64 0.81 2.35 9.41
C SER A 64 -0.68 2.53 9.67
N GLU A 65 -1.09 2.46 10.92
CA GLU A 65 -2.49 2.69 11.30
C GLU A 65 -2.95 4.11 10.96
N GLU A 66 -2.11 5.11 11.22
CA GLU A 66 -2.40 6.51 10.87
C GLU A 66 -2.56 6.70 9.36
N ASN A 67 -1.66 6.11 8.57
CA ASN A 67 -1.73 6.18 7.11
C ASN A 67 -3.04 5.59 6.59
N LEU A 68 -3.47 4.49 7.17
CA LEU A 68 -4.73 3.86 6.79
C LEU A 68 -5.94 4.70 7.20
N LYS A 69 -5.90 5.31 8.39
CA LYS A 69 -6.97 6.23 8.84
C LYS A 69 -7.07 7.47 7.97
N GLU A 70 -5.94 8.01 7.52
CA GLU A 70 -5.93 9.13 6.59
C GLU A 70 -6.58 8.76 5.26
N PHE A 71 -6.36 7.53 4.80
CA PHE A 71 -7.05 7.03 3.61
C PHE A 71 -8.57 7.01 3.82
N ASP A 72 -9.03 6.51 4.96
CA ASP A 72 -10.46 6.49 5.27
C ASP A 72 -11.10 7.87 5.22
N LYS A 73 -10.37 8.91 5.64
CA LYS A 73 -10.85 10.30 5.61
C LYS A 73 -11.09 10.83 4.20
N LEU A 74 -10.42 10.28 3.20
CA LEU A 74 -10.63 10.65 1.79
C LEU A 74 -11.89 10.01 1.21
N ASN A 75 -12.43 9.00 1.88
CA ASN A 75 -13.56 8.22 1.39
C ASN A 75 -14.89 8.93 1.67
N GLU A 76 -15.35 9.71 0.72
CA GLU A 76 -16.63 10.43 0.81
C GLU A 76 -17.80 9.65 0.20
N SER A 77 -17.52 8.54 -0.47
CA SER A 77 -18.50 7.78 -1.26
C SER A 77 -18.90 6.43 -0.66
N ASP A 78 -18.57 6.20 0.59
CA ASP A 78 -18.88 4.96 1.32
C ASP A 78 -18.35 3.68 0.65
N VAL A 79 -17.22 3.78 -0.01
CA VAL A 79 -16.51 2.62 -0.54
C VAL A 79 -16.05 1.75 0.63
N LYS A 80 -16.25 0.45 0.53
CA LYS A 80 -15.75 -0.47 1.56
C LYS A 80 -14.24 -0.55 1.48
N ILE A 81 -13.56 -0.17 2.57
CA ILE A 81 -12.09 -0.25 2.68
C ILE A 81 -11.73 -1.19 3.82
N THR A 82 -10.95 -2.22 3.51
CA THR A 82 -10.40 -3.14 4.49
C THR A 82 -8.92 -2.82 4.69
N HIS A 83 -8.49 -2.72 5.94
CA HIS A 83 -7.11 -2.41 6.29
C HIS A 83 -6.29 -3.67 6.49
N VAL A 84 -5.09 -3.70 5.92
CA VAL A 84 -4.10 -4.77 6.11
C VAL A 84 -2.76 -4.13 6.46
N ILE A 85 -2.16 -4.57 7.55
CA ILE A 85 -0.80 -4.18 7.94
C ILE A 85 0.04 -5.45 7.94
N ARG A 86 1.16 -5.43 7.22
CA ARG A 86 2.10 -6.56 7.17
C ARG A 86 3.53 -6.09 7.25
N GLU A 87 4.39 -6.93 7.82
CA GLU A 87 5.82 -6.73 7.84
C GLU A 87 6.46 -7.41 6.63
N GLY A 88 7.51 -6.80 6.10
CA GLY A 88 8.31 -7.39 5.05
C GLY A 88 8.79 -6.40 4.00
N SER A 89 9.21 -6.93 2.88
CA SER A 89 9.62 -6.14 1.73
C SER A 89 8.37 -5.66 0.97
N PRO A 90 8.23 -4.37 0.70
CA PRO A 90 6.99 -3.80 0.16
C PRO A 90 6.50 -4.49 -1.12
N ALA A 91 7.33 -4.61 -2.13
CA ALA A 91 6.89 -5.22 -3.40
C ALA A 91 6.43 -6.66 -3.22
N LYS A 92 7.17 -7.43 -2.43
CA LYS A 92 6.83 -8.83 -2.14
C LYS A 92 5.50 -8.95 -1.42
N VAL A 93 5.29 -8.14 -0.38
CA VAL A 93 4.04 -8.14 0.40
C VAL A 93 2.86 -7.75 -0.46
N ILE A 94 3.00 -6.70 -1.27
CA ILE A 94 1.95 -6.24 -2.19
C ILE A 94 1.52 -7.39 -3.12
N LEU A 95 2.49 -8.08 -3.72
CA LEU A 95 2.22 -9.18 -4.63
C LEU A 95 1.57 -10.39 -3.91
N GLU A 96 2.01 -10.69 -2.70
CA GLU A 96 1.41 -11.75 -1.87
C GLU A 96 -0.05 -11.44 -1.55
N VAL A 97 -0.34 -10.23 -1.07
CA VAL A 97 -1.72 -9.82 -0.76
C VAL A 97 -2.59 -9.84 -2.03
N ALA A 98 -2.05 -9.39 -3.15
CA ALA A 98 -2.78 -9.39 -4.40
C ALA A 98 -3.21 -10.81 -4.81
N ASN A 99 -2.34 -11.80 -4.61
CA ASN A 99 -2.65 -13.19 -4.93
C ASN A 99 -3.62 -13.80 -3.90
N GLU A 100 -3.40 -13.58 -2.62
CA GLU A 100 -4.25 -14.13 -1.55
C GLU A 100 -5.69 -13.62 -1.62
N GLU A 101 -5.85 -12.35 -1.91
CA GLU A 101 -7.15 -11.68 -1.92
C GLU A 101 -7.84 -11.68 -3.28
N ASN A 102 -7.25 -12.30 -4.29
CA ASN A 102 -7.77 -12.31 -5.66
C ASN A 102 -8.01 -10.90 -6.21
N ILE A 103 -7.02 -10.04 -6.05
CA ILE A 103 -7.07 -8.66 -6.50
C ILE A 103 -7.10 -8.60 -8.03
N ASP A 104 -7.96 -7.76 -8.59
CA ASP A 104 -8.05 -7.57 -10.04
C ASP A 104 -7.45 -6.25 -10.52
N LEU A 105 -7.15 -5.33 -9.61
CA LEU A 105 -6.46 -4.08 -9.94
C LEU A 105 -5.61 -3.63 -8.74
N ILE A 106 -4.35 -3.32 -8.99
CA ILE A 106 -3.49 -2.63 -8.02
C ILE A 106 -3.40 -1.16 -8.45
N VAL A 107 -3.66 -0.23 -7.53
CA VAL A 107 -3.50 1.21 -7.76
C VAL A 107 -2.44 1.72 -6.80
N MET A 108 -1.33 2.20 -7.32
CA MET A 108 -0.21 2.60 -6.49
C MET A 108 0.49 3.84 -7.03
N GLY A 109 1.19 4.53 -6.16
CA GLY A 109 2.03 5.65 -6.56
C GLY A 109 3.27 5.16 -7.32
N SER A 110 3.77 5.98 -8.21
CA SER A 110 4.98 5.67 -8.98
C SER A 110 6.24 5.68 -8.12
N SER A 111 6.19 6.32 -6.97
CA SER A 111 7.32 6.44 -6.05
C SER A 111 6.81 6.47 -4.61
N GLY A 112 7.68 6.15 -3.67
CA GLY A 112 7.39 6.24 -2.24
C GLY A 112 8.03 7.47 -1.60
N LYS A 113 8.24 7.41 -0.28
CA LYS A 113 8.76 8.53 0.52
C LYS A 113 10.15 9.02 0.08
N SER A 114 10.95 8.16 -0.56
CA SER A 114 12.29 8.49 -1.02
C SER A 114 12.34 8.93 -2.48
N GLY A 115 11.20 9.09 -3.13
CA GLY A 115 11.13 9.47 -4.55
C GLY A 115 11.44 10.94 -4.77
N PHE A 116 12.56 11.21 -5.41
CA PHE A 116 13.01 12.56 -5.73
C PHE A 116 12.70 12.97 -7.18
N ASP A 117 12.46 12.00 -8.05
CA ASP A 117 12.25 12.25 -9.46
C ASP A 117 10.90 11.67 -9.90
N ARG A 118 10.01 12.56 -10.32
CA ARG A 118 8.67 12.18 -10.80
C ARG A 118 8.67 11.53 -12.18
N PHE A 119 9.81 11.52 -12.87
CA PHE A 119 9.95 10.87 -14.19
C PHE A 119 10.47 9.45 -14.10
N ILE A 120 10.98 9.04 -12.94
CA ILE A 120 11.51 7.70 -12.71
C ILE A 120 10.55 6.93 -11.82
N MET A 121 10.14 5.75 -12.30
CA MET A 121 9.34 4.84 -11.51
C MET A 121 10.19 4.25 -10.39
N GLY A 122 9.71 4.32 -9.14
CA GLY A 122 10.41 3.77 -7.98
C GLY A 122 10.54 2.26 -8.04
N SER A 123 11.47 1.72 -7.24
CA SER A 123 11.79 0.29 -7.24
C SER A 123 10.60 -0.60 -6.90
N VAL A 124 9.75 -0.17 -5.98
CA VAL A 124 8.55 -0.94 -5.59
C VAL A 124 7.56 -1.00 -6.74
N ALA A 125 7.24 0.15 -7.33
CA ALA A 125 6.30 0.21 -8.45
C ALA A 125 6.82 -0.59 -9.65
N ASP A 126 8.10 -0.45 -9.99
CA ASP A 126 8.71 -1.20 -11.08
C ASP A 126 8.58 -2.71 -10.86
N LYS A 127 8.89 -3.19 -9.68
CA LYS A 127 8.81 -4.62 -9.36
C LYS A 127 7.38 -5.14 -9.39
N VAL A 128 6.43 -4.37 -8.87
CA VAL A 128 5.01 -4.75 -8.90
C VAL A 128 4.50 -4.81 -10.34
N VAL A 129 4.78 -3.81 -11.17
CA VAL A 129 4.37 -3.78 -12.57
C VAL A 129 4.91 -5.00 -13.32
N ASN A 130 6.16 -5.37 -13.11
CA ASN A 130 6.79 -6.49 -13.80
C ASN A 130 6.32 -7.86 -13.31
N SER A 131 5.81 -7.96 -12.11
CA SER A 131 5.51 -9.26 -11.47
C SER A 131 4.04 -9.51 -11.18
N ALA A 132 3.19 -8.49 -11.22
CA ALA A 132 1.77 -8.65 -10.93
C ALA A 132 1.06 -9.49 -11.97
N LYS A 133 0.10 -10.31 -11.50
CA LYS A 133 -0.76 -11.13 -12.36
C LYS A 133 -2.06 -10.42 -12.73
N CYS A 134 -2.30 -9.25 -12.18
CA CYS A 134 -3.47 -8.43 -12.44
C CYS A 134 -3.07 -7.09 -13.05
N ALA A 135 -4.06 -6.29 -13.43
CA ALA A 135 -3.82 -4.92 -13.90
C ALA A 135 -3.19 -4.07 -12.81
N VAL A 136 -2.32 -3.16 -13.20
CA VAL A 136 -1.65 -2.21 -12.30
C VAL A 136 -1.81 -0.80 -12.87
N LEU A 137 -2.37 0.09 -12.08
CA LEU A 137 -2.42 1.53 -12.38
C LEU A 137 -1.36 2.23 -11.53
N VAL A 138 -0.39 2.84 -12.20
CA VAL A 138 0.67 3.60 -11.53
C VAL A 138 0.36 5.09 -11.68
N VAL A 139 0.29 5.79 -10.55
CA VAL A 139 -0.07 7.21 -10.49
C VAL A 139 1.18 8.04 -10.17
N HIS A 140 1.47 9.00 -11.04
CA HIS A 140 2.59 9.93 -10.89
C HIS A 140 2.24 11.16 -10.08
#